data_34d7368e5e789c6e81d55a449589b6ef
#
_entry.id   34d7368e5e789c6e81d55a449589b6ef
#
_cell.length_a   1.000
_cell.length_b   1.000
_cell.length_c   1.000
_cell.angle_alpha   90.00
_cell.angle_beta   90.00
_cell.angle_gamma   90.00
#
_symmetry.space_group_name_H-M   'P 1'
#
loop_
_entity.id
_entity.type
_entity.pdbx_description
1 polymer ?
#
loop_
_entity_poly.entity_id
_entity_poly.type
_entity_poly.pdbx_seq_one_letter_code
_entity_poly.pdbx_strand_id
1 'polypeptide(L)'
;MSDPRDPKRAPDVLSSTDEPAVVGDGDVVPEVDDWQRAADSGAAAHDRAGGGAGPQGAGPPWVPASARVPAPIRAELIDWLRSAAPNEGCGVLVANRVAEDGGVPSRFVGMRNVAESPFRYLMDPIEQLNLLEEIDESDEVVWGIVHSHVASPPYPSPTDIGLAAFPEAVYVLASFASEPPELRAWTIVDGAVNEVVLERT
;
A
#
# COMPACT_ATOMS: atom_id res chain seq x y z
N MET A 1 -46.28 -57.90 -5.72
CA MET A 1 -46.64 -56.47 -5.83
C MET A 1 -46.31 -55.87 -4.48
N SER A 2 -45.15 -55.25 -4.37
CA SER A 2 -44.64 -54.59 -3.12
C SER A 2 -44.66 -53.11 -3.30
N ASP A 3 -45.26 -52.42 -2.32
CA ASP A 3 -45.51 -50.98 -2.29
C ASP A 3 -44.18 -50.17 -2.18
N PRO A 4 -43.93 -49.16 -2.99
CA PRO A 4 -42.68 -48.39 -3.00
C PRO A 4 -42.60 -47.26 -1.93
N ARG A 5 -43.40 -47.31 -0.86
CA ARG A 5 -43.49 -46.26 0.16
C ARG A 5 -43.18 -46.72 1.57
N ASP A 6 -41.98 -47.30 1.80
CA ASP A 6 -41.48 -47.54 3.15
C ASP A 6 -40.57 -46.41 3.63
N PRO A 7 -40.92 -45.62 4.67
CA PRO A 7 -40.17 -44.47 5.12
C PRO A 7 -39.05 -44.77 6.15
N LYS A 8 -38.53 -45.99 6.19
CA LYS A 8 -37.53 -46.42 7.20
C LYS A 8 -36.19 -46.89 6.62
N ARG A 9 -35.74 -46.30 5.51
CA ARG A 9 -34.37 -46.55 5.06
C ARG A 9 -33.53 -45.27 5.27
N ALA A 10 -32.70 -45.28 6.31
CA ALA A 10 -31.66 -44.30 6.51
C ALA A 10 -30.64 -44.39 5.35
N PRO A 11 -30.15 -43.26 4.81
CA PRO A 11 -29.09 -43.32 3.82
C PRO A 11 -27.76 -43.71 4.48
N ASP A 12 -27.04 -44.61 3.83
CA ASP A 12 -25.67 -44.98 4.14
C ASP A 12 -24.78 -43.75 4.12
N VAL A 13 -24.14 -43.50 5.26
CA VAL A 13 -23.09 -42.50 5.41
C VAL A 13 -21.86 -43.04 4.69
N LEU A 14 -21.63 -42.55 3.46
CA LEU A 14 -20.34 -42.67 2.79
C LEU A 14 -19.34 -41.80 3.55
N SER A 15 -18.46 -42.46 4.27
CA SER A 15 -17.24 -41.89 4.85
C SER A 15 -16.34 -41.46 3.70
N SER A 16 -16.41 -40.18 3.32
CA SER A 16 -15.35 -39.50 2.59
C SER A 16 -14.52 -38.76 3.61
N THR A 17 -13.36 -39.33 3.89
CA THR A 17 -12.24 -38.60 4.53
C THR A 17 -11.72 -37.58 3.52
N ASP A 18 -12.36 -36.41 3.46
CA ASP A 18 -11.75 -35.24 2.85
C ASP A 18 -10.71 -34.71 3.86
N GLU A 19 -9.48 -35.08 3.64
CA GLU A 19 -8.36 -34.37 4.20
C GLU A 19 -8.44 -32.92 3.69
N PRO A 20 -8.33 -31.90 4.58
CA PRO A 20 -8.22 -30.52 4.11
C PRO A 20 -6.93 -30.41 3.30
N ALA A 21 -7.08 -29.91 2.08
CA ALA A 21 -5.95 -29.54 1.25
C ALA A 21 -5.01 -28.66 2.07
N VAL A 22 -3.78 -29.14 2.23
CA VAL A 22 -2.67 -28.36 2.77
C VAL A 22 -2.50 -27.17 1.84
N VAL A 23 -2.99 -26.01 2.26
CA VAL A 23 -2.67 -24.73 1.63
C VAL A 23 -1.18 -24.53 1.91
N GLY A 24 -0.40 -24.51 0.84
CA GLY A 24 1.07 -24.44 0.90
C GLY A 24 1.56 -23.25 1.68
N ASP A 25 2.64 -23.50 2.38
CA ASP A 25 3.50 -22.56 3.08
C ASP A 25 3.66 -21.25 2.33
N GLY A 26 3.50 -20.14 3.07
CA GLY A 26 4.43 -19.13 2.81
C GLY A 26 4.07 -17.68 2.81
N ASP A 27 3.16 -17.20 3.61
CA ASP A 27 3.22 -15.80 3.99
C ASP A 27 3.42 -15.72 5.51
N VAL A 28 4.67 -16.02 5.94
CA VAL A 28 5.11 -15.70 7.30
C VAL A 28 5.18 -14.18 7.36
N VAL A 29 4.24 -13.57 8.08
CA VAL A 29 4.31 -12.13 8.39
C VAL A 29 5.56 -11.94 9.25
N PRO A 30 6.57 -11.16 8.81
CA PRO A 30 7.74 -10.87 9.63
C PRO A 30 7.31 -10.14 10.90
N GLU A 31 7.90 -10.49 12.04
CA GLU A 31 7.67 -9.77 13.29
C GLU A 31 8.09 -8.29 13.13
N VAL A 32 7.44 -7.40 13.90
CA VAL A 32 7.68 -5.93 13.84
C VAL A 32 9.16 -5.57 13.90
N ASP A 33 9.95 -6.34 14.66
CA ASP A 33 11.41 -6.17 14.79
C ASP A 33 12.20 -6.50 13.51
N ASP A 34 11.63 -7.25 12.57
CA ASP A 34 12.30 -7.59 11.31
C ASP A 34 12.25 -6.44 10.31
N TRP A 35 11.16 -5.66 10.33
CA TRP A 35 11.01 -4.45 9.51
C TRP A 35 11.98 -3.35 9.95
N GLN A 36 12.12 -3.16 11.26
CA GLN A 36 13.04 -2.18 11.84
C GLN A 36 14.51 -2.55 11.53
N ARG A 37 14.86 -3.83 11.64
CA ARG A 37 16.20 -4.33 11.30
C ARG A 37 16.53 -4.22 9.81
N ALA A 38 15.55 -4.40 8.93
CA ALA A 38 15.73 -4.21 7.49
C ALA A 38 15.98 -2.73 7.16
N ALA A 39 15.27 -1.80 7.80
CA ALA A 39 15.46 -0.37 7.65
C ALA A 39 16.85 0.07 8.14
N ASP A 40 17.26 -0.40 9.31
CA ASP A 40 18.57 -0.07 9.91
C ASP A 40 19.75 -0.70 9.15
N SER A 41 19.56 -1.88 8.54
CA SER A 41 20.59 -2.54 7.71
C SER A 41 20.75 -1.90 6.34
N GLY A 42 19.69 -1.33 5.76
CA GLY A 42 19.74 -0.57 4.52
C GLY A 42 20.56 0.71 4.64
N ALA A 43 20.47 1.39 5.77
CA ALA A 43 21.25 2.58 6.06
C ALA A 43 22.76 2.30 6.25
N ALA A 44 23.13 1.08 6.66
CA ALA A 44 24.50 0.68 6.90
C ALA A 44 25.22 0.08 5.67
N ALA A 45 24.50 -0.27 4.60
CA ALA A 45 25.08 -0.94 3.42
C ALA A 45 25.75 0.01 2.40
N HIS A 46 25.58 1.32 2.53
CA HIS A 46 26.12 2.29 1.57
C HIS A 46 27.62 2.61 1.73
N ASP A 47 28.32 2.07 2.74
CA ASP A 47 29.74 2.44 2.99
C ASP A 47 30.77 1.38 2.54
N ARG A 48 30.38 0.34 1.80
CA ARG A 48 31.31 -0.67 1.27
C ARG A 48 30.96 -1.18 -0.12
N ALA A 49 31.17 -0.38 -1.16
CA ALA A 49 31.41 -0.91 -2.50
C ALA A 49 32.24 0.08 -3.31
N GLY A 50 33.49 -0.34 -3.57
CA GLY A 50 34.40 0.41 -4.41
C GLY A 50 33.98 0.41 -5.88
N GLY A 51 34.22 1.54 -6.53
CA GLY A 51 34.62 1.73 -7.90
C GLY A 51 33.91 0.97 -9.01
N GLY A 52 32.74 1.41 -9.42
CA GLY A 52 32.18 1.16 -10.73
C GLY A 52 31.47 2.44 -11.18
N ALA A 53 31.95 3.08 -12.25
CA ALA A 53 31.30 4.25 -12.82
C ALA A 53 29.94 3.86 -13.39
N GLY A 54 28.88 4.02 -12.57
CA GLY A 54 27.49 4.05 -13.01
C GLY A 54 27.17 5.38 -13.69
N PRO A 55 26.03 5.52 -14.39
CA PRO A 55 25.68 6.75 -15.08
C PRO A 55 25.65 7.91 -14.12
N GLN A 56 26.51 8.89 -14.37
CA GLN A 56 26.58 10.14 -13.62
C GLN A 56 25.30 10.93 -13.91
N GLY A 57 24.47 11.21 -12.88
CA GLY A 57 23.38 12.15 -13.08
C GLY A 57 22.20 12.12 -12.14
N ALA A 58 22.08 11.19 -11.21
CA ALA A 58 21.05 11.33 -10.17
C ALA A 58 21.63 12.14 -9.01
N GLY A 59 21.13 13.35 -8.80
CA GLY A 59 21.31 14.09 -7.54
C GLY A 59 20.75 13.24 -6.37
N PRO A 60 21.01 13.64 -5.11
CA PRO A 60 20.42 12.97 -3.98
C PRO A 60 18.88 12.90 -4.17
N PRO A 61 18.21 11.80 -3.75
CA PRO A 61 16.78 11.71 -3.87
C PRO A 61 16.13 12.93 -3.21
N TRP A 62 15.23 13.59 -3.92
CA TRP A 62 14.52 14.75 -3.37
C TRP A 62 13.71 14.30 -2.14
N VAL A 63 13.73 15.09 -1.10
CA VAL A 63 12.92 14.88 0.10
C VAL A 63 12.33 16.25 0.47
N PRO A 64 11.02 16.45 0.33
CA PRO A 64 10.41 17.69 0.76
C PRO A 64 10.58 17.85 2.29
N ALA A 65 10.80 19.07 2.76
CA ALA A 65 10.94 19.34 4.19
C ALA A 65 9.70 18.93 4.98
N SER A 66 8.52 19.09 4.37
CA SER A 66 7.23 18.62 4.90
C SER A 66 6.25 18.37 3.76
N ALA A 67 5.21 17.59 4.06
CA ALA A 67 4.06 17.36 3.20
C ALA A 67 2.78 17.74 3.96
N ARG A 68 1.83 18.35 3.27
CA ARG A 68 0.57 18.78 3.86
C ARG A 68 -0.60 18.15 3.12
N VAL A 69 -1.42 17.40 3.85
CA VAL A 69 -2.71 16.89 3.35
C VAL A 69 -3.83 17.63 4.09
N PRO A 70 -4.67 18.42 3.40
CA PRO A 70 -5.77 19.16 4.02
C PRO A 70 -6.69 18.27 4.85
N ALA A 71 -7.18 18.78 5.98
CA ALA A 71 -8.00 18.01 6.92
C ALA A 71 -9.23 17.32 6.27
N PRO A 72 -9.99 17.96 5.35
CA PRO A 72 -11.10 17.29 4.67
C PRO A 72 -10.65 16.08 3.82
N ILE A 73 -9.55 16.26 3.06
CA ILE A 73 -8.99 15.18 2.22
C ILE A 73 -8.45 14.04 3.10
N ARG A 74 -7.84 14.38 4.23
CA ARG A 74 -7.37 13.39 5.21
C ARG A 74 -8.52 12.58 5.81
N ALA A 75 -9.64 13.21 6.13
CA ALA A 75 -10.82 12.51 6.61
C ALA A 75 -11.37 11.56 5.54
N GLU A 76 -11.51 12.04 4.31
CA GLU A 76 -11.97 11.25 3.17
C GLU A 76 -11.10 10.02 2.91
N LEU A 77 -9.76 10.18 2.85
CA LEU A 77 -8.86 9.06 2.63
C LEU A 77 -8.91 8.04 3.78
N ILE A 78 -9.00 8.48 5.04
CA ILE A 78 -9.11 7.57 6.19
C ILE A 78 -10.39 6.75 6.11
N ASP A 79 -11.52 7.39 5.78
CA ASP A 79 -12.82 6.73 5.67
C ASP A 79 -12.80 5.71 4.52
N TRP A 80 -12.22 6.07 3.36
CA TRP A 80 -12.04 5.17 2.24
C TRP A 80 -11.17 3.96 2.60
N LEU A 81 -9.97 4.19 3.13
CA LEU A 81 -9.04 3.13 3.50
C LEU A 81 -9.65 2.18 4.54
N ARG A 82 -10.40 2.71 5.51
CA ARG A 82 -11.11 1.91 6.52
C ARG A 82 -12.20 1.05 5.90
N SER A 83 -12.88 1.53 4.87
CA SER A 83 -13.94 0.79 4.18
C SER A 83 -13.44 -0.43 3.42
N ALA A 84 -12.14 -0.48 3.10
CA ALA A 84 -11.52 -1.61 2.40
C ALA A 84 -11.26 -2.83 3.32
N ALA A 85 -11.36 -2.67 4.65
CA ALA A 85 -11.13 -3.77 5.59
C ALA A 85 -11.97 -5.01 5.26
N PRO A 86 -11.42 -6.23 5.36
CA PRO A 86 -10.14 -6.58 6.02
C PRO A 86 -8.90 -6.44 5.14
N ASN A 87 -9.04 -5.96 3.91
CA ASN A 87 -7.95 -5.78 2.97
C ASN A 87 -7.31 -4.40 3.12
N GLU A 88 -6.11 -4.21 2.57
CA GLU A 88 -5.53 -2.89 2.43
C GLU A 88 -6.34 -2.04 1.45
N GLY A 89 -6.61 -0.80 1.82
CA GLY A 89 -7.15 0.21 0.91
C GLY A 89 -6.03 0.95 0.20
N CYS A 90 -6.32 1.51 -0.97
CA CYS A 90 -5.37 2.30 -1.73
C CYS A 90 -6.05 3.43 -2.51
N GLY A 91 -5.25 4.39 -2.99
CA GLY A 91 -5.72 5.51 -3.78
C GLY A 91 -4.62 6.51 -4.12
N VAL A 92 -4.99 7.59 -4.76
CA VAL A 92 -4.11 8.62 -5.27
C VAL A 92 -4.51 9.99 -4.74
N LEU A 93 -3.53 10.79 -4.32
CA LEU A 93 -3.68 12.20 -4.04
C LEU A 93 -3.27 12.99 -5.29
N VAL A 94 -4.11 13.90 -5.73
CA VAL A 94 -3.94 14.70 -6.95
C VAL A 94 -3.77 16.17 -6.59
N ALA A 95 -2.89 16.87 -7.27
CA ALA A 95 -2.63 18.30 -7.09
C ALA A 95 -2.27 18.96 -8.43
N ASN A 96 -2.13 20.28 -8.42
CA ASN A 96 -1.65 21.03 -9.58
C ASN A 96 -0.11 21.17 -9.64
N ARG A 97 0.60 20.67 -8.62
CA ARG A 97 2.07 20.64 -8.52
C ARG A 97 2.52 19.51 -7.60
N VAL A 98 3.73 19.00 -7.83
CA VAL A 98 4.37 18.00 -6.97
C VAL A 98 4.68 18.58 -5.59
N ALA A 99 4.88 17.71 -4.61
CA ALA A 99 5.18 18.11 -3.24
C ALA A 99 6.50 18.89 -3.11
N GLU A 100 7.51 18.58 -3.94
CA GLU A 100 8.79 19.25 -4.00
C GLU A 100 8.63 20.76 -4.30
N ASP A 101 7.70 21.10 -5.19
CA ASP A 101 7.37 22.48 -5.56
C ASP A 101 6.33 23.14 -4.63
N GLY A 102 6.11 22.54 -3.44
CA GLY A 102 5.15 23.04 -2.46
C GLY A 102 3.70 22.78 -2.84
N GLY A 103 3.43 21.83 -3.74
CA GLY A 103 2.08 21.39 -4.08
C GLY A 103 1.34 20.85 -2.87
N VAL A 104 0.03 21.08 -2.84
CA VAL A 104 -0.90 20.56 -1.80
C VAL A 104 -2.03 19.85 -2.53
N PRO A 105 -2.39 18.64 -2.14
CA PRO A 105 -3.46 17.91 -2.80
C PRO A 105 -4.78 18.67 -2.77
N SER A 106 -5.44 18.69 -3.93
CA SER A 106 -6.77 19.27 -4.14
C SER A 106 -7.87 18.25 -3.95
N ARG A 107 -7.58 16.95 -4.21
CA ARG A 107 -8.53 15.84 -4.10
C ARG A 107 -7.82 14.52 -3.80
N PHE A 108 -8.60 13.58 -3.28
CA PHE A 108 -8.23 12.18 -3.14
C PHE A 108 -9.10 11.34 -4.08
N VAL A 109 -8.52 10.33 -4.71
CA VAL A 109 -9.22 9.36 -5.54
C VAL A 109 -8.94 7.97 -4.99
N GLY A 110 -9.96 7.38 -4.37
CA GLY A 110 -9.89 5.99 -3.89
C GLY A 110 -9.84 5.02 -5.06
N MET A 111 -8.99 4.00 -4.97
CA MET A 111 -8.80 2.98 -5.99
C MET A 111 -9.18 1.60 -5.45
N ARG A 112 -9.71 0.73 -6.31
CA ARG A 112 -9.95 -0.65 -5.95
C ARG A 112 -8.62 -1.40 -5.80
N ASN A 113 -8.45 -2.12 -4.67
CA ASN A 113 -7.34 -3.04 -4.47
C ASN A 113 -7.70 -4.41 -5.08
N VAL A 114 -7.18 -4.71 -6.28
CA VAL A 114 -7.43 -5.99 -6.97
C VAL A 114 -6.61 -7.15 -6.41
N ALA A 115 -5.65 -6.90 -5.52
CA ALA A 115 -4.96 -7.97 -4.80
C ALA A 115 -5.83 -8.62 -3.71
N GLU A 116 -6.89 -7.93 -3.27
CA GLU A 116 -7.82 -8.38 -2.22
C GLU A 116 -7.10 -8.96 -1.00
N SER A 117 -6.01 -8.31 -0.57
CA SER A 117 -5.10 -8.81 0.45
C SER A 117 -4.98 -7.84 1.64
N PRO A 118 -4.87 -8.35 2.88
CA PRO A 118 -4.58 -7.53 4.06
C PRO A 118 -3.08 -7.18 4.22
N PHE A 119 -2.21 -7.60 3.28
CA PHE A 119 -0.76 -7.46 3.36
C PHE A 119 -0.12 -6.75 2.15
N ARG A 120 -0.90 -6.44 1.14
CA ARG A 120 -0.44 -5.74 -0.06
C ARG A 120 -1.62 -5.13 -0.79
N TYR A 121 -1.32 -4.08 -1.55
CA TYR A 121 -2.29 -3.52 -2.50
C TYR A 121 -1.78 -3.66 -3.94
N LEU A 122 -2.73 -3.67 -4.86
CA LEU A 122 -2.54 -3.48 -6.30
C LEU A 122 -3.74 -2.68 -6.79
N MET A 123 -3.51 -1.45 -7.19
CA MET A 123 -4.56 -0.62 -7.78
C MET A 123 -5.10 -1.26 -9.05
N ASP A 124 -6.40 -1.18 -9.27
CA ASP A 124 -7.01 -1.64 -10.53
C ASP A 124 -6.34 -0.92 -11.71
N PRO A 125 -5.70 -1.67 -12.65
CA PRO A 125 -4.95 -1.05 -13.74
C PRO A 125 -5.80 -0.18 -14.66
N ILE A 126 -7.09 -0.49 -14.80
CA ILE A 126 -7.99 0.28 -15.65
C ILE A 126 -8.40 1.57 -14.96
N GLU A 127 -8.75 1.52 -13.66
CA GLU A 127 -9.02 2.72 -12.87
C GLU A 127 -7.79 3.64 -12.82
N GLN A 128 -6.61 3.06 -12.64
CA GLN A 128 -5.35 3.81 -12.60
C GLN A 128 -5.05 4.48 -13.94
N LEU A 129 -5.21 3.76 -15.06
CA LEU A 129 -4.99 4.33 -16.40
C LEU A 129 -5.94 5.50 -16.66
N ASN A 130 -7.25 5.33 -16.40
CA ASN A 130 -8.25 6.38 -16.60
C ASN A 130 -7.93 7.62 -15.76
N LEU A 131 -7.48 7.44 -14.50
CA LEU A 131 -7.10 8.57 -13.66
C LEU A 131 -5.85 9.28 -14.20
N LEU A 132 -4.85 8.54 -14.67
CA LEU A 132 -3.62 9.15 -15.24
C LEU A 132 -3.92 9.95 -16.51
N GLU A 133 -4.83 9.47 -17.36
CA GLU A 133 -5.32 10.22 -18.53
C GLU A 133 -6.05 11.49 -18.10
N GLU A 134 -6.95 11.43 -17.12
CA GLU A 134 -7.65 12.60 -16.57
C GLU A 134 -6.69 13.64 -15.98
N ILE A 135 -5.66 13.20 -15.24
CA ILE A 135 -4.63 14.04 -14.66
C ILE A 135 -3.85 14.79 -15.75
N ASP A 136 -3.44 14.08 -16.83
CA ASP A 136 -2.72 14.65 -17.96
C ASP A 136 -3.58 15.69 -18.71
N GLU A 137 -4.87 15.39 -18.97
CA GLU A 137 -5.81 16.30 -19.62
C GLU A 137 -6.11 17.57 -18.81
N SER A 138 -5.95 17.51 -17.48
CA SER A 138 -6.27 18.61 -16.55
C SER A 138 -5.07 19.42 -16.10
N ASP A 139 -3.86 19.17 -16.65
CA ASP A 139 -2.60 19.78 -16.17
C ASP A 139 -2.38 19.59 -14.66
N GLU A 140 -2.84 18.45 -14.13
CA GLU A 140 -2.65 18.03 -12.75
C GLU A 140 -1.45 17.07 -12.64
N VAL A 141 -1.11 16.66 -11.42
CA VAL A 141 -0.04 15.67 -11.14
C VAL A 141 -0.47 14.66 -10.09
N VAL A 142 0.13 13.46 -10.15
CA VAL A 142 0.09 12.51 -9.04
C VAL A 142 0.94 13.09 -7.91
N TRP A 143 0.29 13.70 -6.91
CA TRP A 143 0.97 14.27 -5.75
C TRP A 143 1.40 13.20 -4.76
N GLY A 144 0.60 12.15 -4.60
CA GLY A 144 0.94 11.08 -3.67
C GLY A 144 0.19 9.79 -3.92
N ILE A 145 0.82 8.71 -3.50
CA ILE A 145 0.23 7.37 -3.46
C ILE A 145 -0.17 7.08 -2.02
N VAL A 146 -1.39 6.58 -1.82
CA VAL A 146 -1.93 6.30 -0.49
C VAL A 146 -2.25 4.82 -0.38
N HIS A 147 -1.87 4.20 0.74
CA HIS A 147 -2.38 2.88 1.10
C HIS A 147 -2.46 2.70 2.62
N SER A 148 -3.10 1.61 3.04
CA SER A 148 -3.26 1.30 4.45
C SER A 148 -2.62 -0.02 4.82
N HIS A 149 -2.06 -0.06 6.02
CA HIS A 149 -1.68 -1.28 6.71
C HIS A 149 -2.78 -1.64 7.73
N VAL A 150 -3.26 -2.88 7.67
CA VAL A 150 -4.36 -3.34 8.54
C VAL A 150 -3.91 -3.46 9.98
N ALA A 151 -2.70 -4.00 10.24
CA ALA A 151 -2.20 -4.30 11.58
C ALA A 151 -0.72 -3.98 11.81
N SER A 152 0.04 -3.61 10.75
CA SER A 152 1.45 -3.25 10.85
C SER A 152 1.65 -1.73 10.96
N PRO A 153 2.83 -1.26 11.42
CA PRO A 153 3.17 0.16 11.48
C PRO A 153 3.11 0.83 10.10
N PRO A 154 2.94 2.17 10.02
CA PRO A 154 2.87 2.90 8.76
C PRO A 154 4.27 3.15 8.17
N TYR A 155 5.00 2.07 7.90
CA TYR A 155 6.33 2.06 7.27
C TYR A 155 6.27 1.23 5.97
N PRO A 156 6.84 1.70 4.84
CA PRO A 156 6.79 0.98 3.58
C PRO A 156 7.38 -0.43 3.67
N SER A 157 6.60 -1.44 3.29
CA SER A 157 7.06 -2.82 3.23
C SER A 157 8.09 -3.02 2.09
N PRO A 158 8.87 -4.11 2.08
CA PRO A 158 9.72 -4.44 0.93
C PRO A 158 8.96 -4.54 -0.39
N THR A 159 7.70 -4.96 -0.35
CA THR A 159 6.82 -5.01 -1.51
C THR A 159 6.48 -3.59 -1.99
N ASP A 160 6.12 -2.67 -1.07
CA ASP A 160 5.81 -1.27 -1.41
C ASP A 160 7.03 -0.58 -2.01
N ILE A 161 8.22 -0.81 -1.44
CA ILE A 161 9.48 -0.26 -1.95
C ILE A 161 9.79 -0.81 -3.35
N GLY A 162 9.62 -2.12 -3.55
CA GLY A 162 9.91 -2.78 -4.82
C GLY A 162 8.93 -2.40 -5.94
N LEU A 163 7.72 -1.97 -5.60
CA LEU A 163 6.67 -1.60 -6.55
C LEU A 163 6.46 -0.08 -6.66
N ALA A 164 7.27 0.73 -5.97
CA ALA A 164 7.18 2.19 -6.03
C ALA A 164 7.54 2.69 -7.44
N ALA A 165 6.53 3.19 -8.18
CA ALA A 165 6.64 3.60 -9.57
C ALA A 165 6.58 5.12 -9.78
N PHE A 166 6.32 5.90 -8.73
CA PHE A 166 6.16 7.36 -8.79
C PHE A 166 7.24 8.03 -7.93
N PRO A 167 8.46 8.27 -8.48
CA PRO A 167 9.58 8.80 -7.71
C PRO A 167 9.37 10.25 -7.23
N GLU A 168 8.48 11.01 -7.88
CA GLU A 168 8.15 12.40 -7.53
C GLU A 168 6.96 12.51 -6.57
N ALA A 169 6.30 11.39 -6.26
CA ALA A 169 5.13 11.37 -5.38
C ALA A 169 5.52 11.11 -3.92
N VAL A 170 4.71 11.62 -3.01
CA VAL A 170 4.76 11.28 -1.58
C VAL A 170 3.93 10.02 -1.34
N TYR A 171 4.49 9.05 -0.64
CA TYR A 171 3.78 7.83 -0.22
C TYR A 171 3.20 8.06 1.17
N VAL A 172 1.87 8.12 1.27
CA VAL A 172 1.16 8.32 2.53
C VAL A 172 0.60 6.99 3.01
N LEU A 173 1.08 6.51 4.14
CA LEU A 173 0.67 5.26 4.76
C LEU A 173 -0.20 5.53 5.98
N ALA A 174 -1.35 4.85 6.03
CA ALA A 174 -2.23 4.83 7.19
C ALA A 174 -2.17 3.47 7.88
N SER A 175 -1.83 3.44 9.17
CA SER A 175 -1.90 2.22 9.97
C SER A 175 -3.18 2.20 10.80
N PHE A 176 -3.92 1.11 10.72
CA PHE A 176 -5.08 0.82 11.56
C PHE A 176 -4.75 -0.07 12.77
N ALA A 177 -3.46 -0.27 13.08
CA ALA A 177 -3.02 -0.95 14.29
C ALA A 177 -3.40 -0.21 15.58
N SER A 178 -3.74 1.08 15.48
CA SER A 178 -4.20 1.92 16.58
C SER A 178 -5.44 2.75 16.22
N GLU A 179 -6.14 3.25 17.25
CA GLU A 179 -7.24 4.20 17.08
C GLU A 179 -6.94 5.47 17.90
N PRO A 180 -6.87 6.65 17.31
CA PRO A 180 -7.03 6.93 15.88
C PRO A 180 -5.90 6.33 15.03
N PRO A 181 -6.14 6.13 13.70
CA PRO A 181 -5.12 5.59 12.82
C PRO A 181 -3.91 6.54 12.74
N GLU A 182 -2.72 5.94 12.68
CA GLU A 182 -1.48 6.68 12.49
C GLU A 182 -1.23 6.90 10.99
N LEU A 183 -0.94 8.15 10.60
CA LEU A 183 -0.54 8.49 9.22
C LEU A 183 0.92 8.95 9.22
N ARG A 184 1.70 8.41 8.28
CA ARG A 184 3.07 8.85 8.00
C ARG A 184 3.27 9.04 6.50
N ALA A 185 4.24 9.85 6.14
CA ALA A 185 4.56 10.16 4.75
C ALA A 185 6.03 9.83 4.44
N TRP A 186 6.28 9.36 3.22
CA TRP A 186 7.57 8.85 2.78
C TRP A 186 7.87 9.30 1.34
N THR A 187 9.13 9.41 0.99
CA THR A 187 9.59 9.35 -0.40
C THR A 187 10.27 8.00 -0.64
N ILE A 188 10.03 7.40 -1.80
CA ILE A 188 10.63 6.13 -2.21
C ILE A 188 11.24 6.35 -3.60
N VAL A 189 12.56 6.47 -3.65
CA VAL A 189 13.30 6.73 -4.90
C VAL A 189 14.45 5.74 -5.01
N ASP A 190 14.48 4.95 -6.07
CA ASP A 190 15.50 3.92 -6.33
C ASP A 190 15.73 2.97 -5.12
N GLY A 191 14.67 2.65 -4.41
CA GLY A 191 14.70 1.81 -3.21
C GLY A 191 15.13 2.53 -1.92
N ALA A 192 15.54 3.79 -2.00
CA ALA A 192 15.82 4.61 -0.82
C ALA A 192 14.51 5.17 -0.24
N VAL A 193 14.28 4.94 1.06
CA VAL A 193 13.10 5.37 1.80
C VAL A 193 13.48 6.49 2.75
N ASN A 194 12.79 7.64 2.64
CA ASN A 194 12.99 8.76 3.56
C ASN A 194 11.65 9.21 4.12
N GLU A 195 11.59 9.43 5.42
CA GLU A 195 10.39 9.97 6.05
C GLU A 195 10.23 11.46 5.75
N VAL A 196 9.00 11.87 5.46
CA VAL A 196 8.59 13.26 5.24
C VAL A 196 7.69 13.69 6.38
N VAL A 197 7.97 14.84 6.98
CA VAL A 197 7.13 15.37 8.06
C VAL A 197 5.73 15.66 7.51
N LEU A 198 4.72 14.92 7.98
CA LEU A 198 3.32 15.16 7.63
C LEU A 198 2.73 16.23 8.57
N GLU A 199 2.44 17.41 8.03
CA GLU A 199 1.91 18.53 8.81
C GLU A 199 0.51 18.20 9.35
N ARG A 200 0.30 18.49 10.63
CA ARG A 200 -1.04 18.41 11.27
C ARG A 200 -1.73 19.75 11.05
N THR A 201 -2.74 19.76 10.21
CA THR A 201 -3.58 20.95 9.95
C THR A 201 -5.01 20.68 10.37
#